data_c139e87f67f552d4dd0df24dd910a05c
#
_entry.id   c139e87f67f552d4dd0df24dd910a05c
#
_cell.length_a   1.000
_cell.length_b   1.000
_cell.length_c   1.000
_cell.angle_alpha   90.00
_cell.angle_beta   90.00
_cell.angle_gamma   90.00
#
_symmetry.space_group_name_H-M   'P 1'
#
loop_
_entity.id
_entity.type
_entity.pdbx_description
1 polymer ?
#
loop_
_entity_poly.entity_id
_entity_poly.type
_entity_poly.pdbx_seq_one_letter_code
_entity_poly.pdbx_strand_id
1 'polypeptide(L)'
;MHTFIYDKYGYLVEDEYAKEFTYKNWKFRLEANQKNEKELEELNHFIMGVDNLLFKRGVRIISTRDFRLSSLSEFGQLSLVGVNEFNVSISDIVLMHQHFISNREKTKPLISNIKEIWIEKTDIVENKILPSLKIDNYVYEKISISIIHALGLAENAIQYLQDISLDIGDSIGEVTLTHKRINELTSYELLNPFNLIIDSPMRDIADLYNLDLINESNLDNILKNYQMDLQKASLLLARIIYPSSLFDMLEEHYSIKKDITKELLSYYSTINKKMKKINYIHNYLVNRYGIRPINWLSLN
;
A
#
# COMPACT_ATOMS: atom_id res chain seq x y z
N MET A 1 -9.60 23.43 -7.14
CA MET A 1 -8.28 22.82 -7.48
C MET A 1 -7.72 23.30 -8.81
N HIS A 2 -8.50 23.41 -9.89
CA HIS A 2 -8.01 23.83 -11.20
C HIS A 2 -7.33 25.21 -11.17
N THR A 3 -7.89 26.21 -10.46
CA THR A 3 -7.27 27.54 -10.29
C THR A 3 -5.90 27.44 -9.63
N PHE A 4 -5.76 26.62 -8.58
CA PHE A 4 -4.49 26.39 -7.91
C PHE A 4 -3.44 25.78 -8.84
N ILE A 5 -3.83 24.78 -9.66
CA ILE A 5 -2.93 24.14 -10.64
C ILE A 5 -2.49 25.17 -11.69
N TYR A 6 -3.42 25.98 -12.19
CA TYR A 6 -3.09 27.02 -13.18
C TYR A 6 -2.17 28.09 -12.60
N ASP A 7 -2.52 28.64 -11.43
CA ASP A 7 -1.76 29.73 -10.81
C ASP A 7 -0.35 29.32 -10.41
N LYS A 8 -0.22 28.11 -9.85
CA LYS A 8 1.07 27.63 -9.33
C LYS A 8 1.93 26.93 -10.37
N TYR A 9 1.33 26.17 -11.28
CA TYR A 9 2.07 25.29 -12.21
C TYR A 9 1.84 25.65 -13.69
N GLY A 10 0.84 26.43 -14.02
CA GLY A 10 0.56 26.90 -15.39
C GLY A 10 -0.21 25.90 -16.27
N TYR A 11 -0.73 24.82 -15.71
CA TYR A 11 -1.54 23.85 -16.47
C TYR A 11 -3.02 24.23 -16.41
N LEU A 12 -3.68 24.25 -17.57
CA LEU A 12 -5.13 24.38 -17.68
C LEU A 12 -5.76 23.00 -17.50
N VAL A 13 -6.62 22.88 -16.49
CA VAL A 13 -7.37 21.66 -16.17
C VAL A 13 -8.85 22.00 -16.22
N GLU A 14 -9.65 21.24 -16.99
CA GLU A 14 -11.07 21.53 -17.23
C GLU A 14 -11.95 21.22 -16.01
N ASP A 15 -11.61 20.18 -15.24
CA ASP A 15 -12.36 19.78 -14.05
C ASP A 15 -11.94 20.62 -12.82
N GLU A 16 -12.91 21.36 -12.27
CA GLU A 16 -12.70 22.23 -11.11
C GLU A 16 -12.18 21.50 -9.85
N TYR A 17 -12.51 20.22 -9.71
CA TYR A 17 -12.19 19.41 -8.54
C TYR A 17 -11.06 18.42 -8.77
N ALA A 18 -10.58 18.30 -10.00
CA ALA A 18 -9.56 17.33 -10.35
C ALA A 18 -8.26 17.55 -9.56
N LYS A 19 -7.85 16.53 -8.83
CA LYS A 19 -6.51 16.44 -8.21
C LYS A 19 -5.49 15.83 -9.16
N GLU A 20 -5.96 15.22 -10.26
CA GLU A 20 -5.14 14.58 -11.28
C GLU A 20 -5.62 14.97 -12.68
N PHE A 21 -4.68 15.01 -13.61
CA PHE A 21 -4.95 15.28 -15.03
C PHE A 21 -3.87 14.66 -15.90
N THR A 22 -4.19 14.49 -17.18
CA THR A 22 -3.23 14.01 -18.20
C THR A 22 -2.93 15.16 -19.17
N TYR A 23 -1.64 15.37 -19.46
CA TYR A 23 -1.21 16.28 -20.51
C TYR A 23 -0.15 15.60 -21.37
N LYS A 24 -0.44 15.44 -22.68
CA LYS A 24 0.33 14.56 -23.57
C LYS A 24 0.36 13.15 -22.99
N ASN A 25 1.55 12.54 -22.85
CA ASN A 25 1.72 11.19 -22.26
C ASN A 25 2.09 11.24 -20.77
N TRP A 26 1.86 12.36 -20.09
CA TRP A 26 2.17 12.51 -18.67
C TRP A 26 0.89 12.54 -17.86
N LYS A 27 0.85 11.70 -16.82
CA LYS A 27 -0.15 11.77 -15.76
C LYS A 27 0.41 12.64 -14.64
N PHE A 28 -0.38 13.64 -14.22
CA PHE A 28 -0.04 14.56 -13.16
C PHE A 28 -1.03 14.39 -12.00
N ARG A 29 -0.53 14.44 -10.76
CA ARG A 29 -1.37 14.40 -9.58
C ARG A 29 -0.81 15.29 -8.47
N LEU A 30 -1.72 15.96 -7.75
CA LEU A 30 -1.40 16.71 -6.54
C LEU A 30 -1.29 15.78 -5.35
N GLU A 31 -0.12 15.76 -4.73
CA GLU A 31 0.17 14.95 -3.54
C GLU A 31 0.33 15.85 -2.31
N ALA A 32 -0.44 15.53 -1.26
CA ALA A 32 -0.30 16.20 0.03
C ALA A 32 0.99 15.71 0.73
N ASN A 33 1.73 16.65 1.30
CA ASN A 33 2.95 16.30 2.02
C ASN A 33 3.29 17.35 3.08
N GLN A 34 4.24 17.01 3.96
CA GLN A 34 4.74 17.88 5.02
C GLN A 34 6.26 18.08 4.93
N LYS A 35 6.87 17.73 3.79
CA LYS A 35 8.30 17.81 3.58
C LYS A 35 8.73 19.24 3.30
N ASN A 36 9.88 19.65 3.86
CA ASN A 36 10.48 20.91 3.49
C ASN A 36 11.10 20.86 2.08
N GLU A 37 11.50 22.00 1.54
CA GLU A 37 11.99 22.12 0.16
C GLU A 37 13.22 21.24 -0.09
N LYS A 38 14.16 21.18 0.87
CA LYS A 38 15.37 20.35 0.75
C LYS A 38 15.04 18.86 0.69
N GLU A 39 14.11 18.38 1.53
CA GLU A 39 13.63 16.99 1.49
C GLU A 39 12.94 16.65 0.19
N LEU A 40 12.21 17.61 -0.41
CA LEU A 40 11.57 17.44 -1.72
C LEU A 40 12.60 17.40 -2.85
N GLU A 41 13.65 18.22 -2.80
CA GLU A 41 14.77 18.17 -3.76
C GLU A 41 15.49 16.81 -3.71
N GLU A 42 15.82 16.34 -2.50
CA GLU A 42 16.43 15.03 -2.29
C GLU A 42 15.53 13.89 -2.82
N LEU A 43 14.22 13.95 -2.53
CA LEU A 43 13.25 12.98 -3.00
C LEU A 43 13.10 13.00 -4.54
N ASN A 44 13.04 14.19 -5.14
CA ASN A 44 12.95 14.35 -6.58
C ASN A 44 14.22 13.80 -7.27
N HIS A 45 15.39 14.09 -6.73
CA HIS A 45 16.64 13.55 -7.25
C HIS A 45 16.71 12.03 -7.13
N PHE A 46 16.29 11.48 -6.00
CA PHE A 46 16.23 10.05 -5.76
C PHE A 46 15.32 9.34 -6.78
N ILE A 47 14.07 9.80 -6.97
CA ILE A 47 13.14 9.14 -7.89
C ILE A 47 13.58 9.26 -9.35
N MET A 48 14.16 10.37 -9.75
CA MET A 48 14.77 10.52 -11.08
C MET A 48 15.93 9.51 -11.27
N GLY A 49 16.70 9.24 -10.22
CA GLY A 49 17.72 8.20 -10.23
C GLY A 49 17.13 6.80 -10.41
N VAL A 50 16.05 6.47 -9.70
CA VAL A 50 15.31 5.21 -9.85
C VAL A 50 14.81 5.05 -11.29
N ASP A 51 14.16 6.07 -11.82
CA ASP A 51 13.65 6.06 -13.20
C ASP A 51 14.77 5.87 -14.22
N ASN A 52 15.88 6.58 -14.07
CA ASN A 52 17.02 6.47 -14.99
C ASN A 52 17.65 5.06 -15.00
N LEU A 53 17.69 4.40 -13.82
CA LEU A 53 18.26 3.06 -13.70
C LEU A 53 17.36 1.97 -14.28
N LEU A 54 16.04 2.08 -14.07
CA LEU A 54 15.11 1.00 -14.34
C LEU A 54 14.24 1.23 -15.58
N PHE A 55 13.62 2.38 -15.67
CA PHE A 55 12.52 2.60 -16.62
C PHE A 55 12.85 3.58 -17.75
N LYS A 56 13.63 4.63 -17.47
CA LYS A 56 13.99 5.70 -18.43
C LYS A 56 12.78 6.34 -19.11
N ARG A 57 11.66 6.47 -18.39
CA ARG A 57 10.39 6.97 -18.90
C ARG A 57 10.12 8.42 -18.54
N GLY A 58 10.57 8.82 -17.38
CA GLY A 58 10.42 10.17 -16.85
C GLY A 58 9.45 10.22 -15.67
N VAL A 59 9.97 10.68 -14.54
CA VAL A 59 9.22 11.04 -13.34
C VAL A 59 9.88 12.24 -12.70
N ARG A 60 9.07 13.17 -12.16
CA ARG A 60 9.58 14.30 -11.40
C ARG A 60 8.53 14.94 -10.52
N ILE A 61 8.97 15.60 -9.46
CA ILE A 61 8.17 16.61 -8.77
C ILE A 61 8.28 17.89 -9.58
N ILE A 62 7.15 18.44 -10.00
CA ILE A 62 7.07 19.60 -10.89
C ILE A 62 7.28 20.87 -10.06
N SER A 63 8.19 21.72 -10.50
CA SER A 63 8.39 23.02 -9.88
C SER A 63 7.22 23.97 -10.18
N THR A 64 6.83 24.74 -9.19
CA THR A 64 5.91 25.86 -9.34
C THR A 64 6.54 26.96 -10.21
N ARG A 65 5.74 27.96 -10.59
CA ARG A 65 6.26 29.17 -11.28
C ARG A 65 7.28 29.96 -10.44
N ASP A 66 7.24 29.81 -9.12
CA ASP A 66 8.18 30.42 -8.17
C ASP A 66 9.40 29.52 -7.89
N PHE A 67 9.63 28.49 -8.71
CA PHE A 67 10.73 27.52 -8.63
C PHE A 67 10.77 26.69 -7.32
N ARG A 68 9.64 26.48 -6.66
CA ARG A 68 9.51 25.61 -5.48
C ARG A 68 8.88 24.27 -5.86
N LEU A 69 9.21 23.20 -5.13
CA LEU A 69 8.64 21.86 -5.36
C LEU A 69 7.31 21.63 -4.64
N SER A 70 6.87 22.58 -3.83
CA SER A 70 5.57 22.55 -3.18
C SER A 70 4.95 23.94 -3.08
N SER A 71 3.64 23.98 -2.82
CA SER A 71 2.92 25.22 -2.53
C SER A 71 1.84 24.97 -1.49
N LEU A 72 1.55 25.99 -0.67
CA LEU A 72 0.45 25.97 0.28
C LEU A 72 -0.89 26.20 -0.43
N SER A 73 -1.88 25.40 -0.06
CA SER A 73 -3.29 25.51 -0.45
C SER A 73 -4.17 25.54 0.79
N GLU A 74 -5.48 25.72 0.63
CA GLU A 74 -6.47 25.53 1.70
C GLU A 74 -6.51 24.11 2.27
N PHE A 75 -6.00 23.12 1.51
CA PHE A 75 -5.91 21.72 1.90
C PHE A 75 -4.52 21.33 2.45
N GLY A 76 -3.68 22.30 2.76
CA GLY A 76 -2.31 22.09 3.23
C GLY A 76 -1.27 22.22 2.13
N GLN A 77 -0.07 21.73 2.40
CA GLN A 77 1.03 21.75 1.44
C GLN A 77 0.86 20.66 0.39
N LEU A 78 0.92 21.05 -0.89
CA LEU A 78 0.77 20.18 -2.06
C LEU A 78 2.00 20.26 -2.97
N SER A 79 2.38 19.11 -3.52
CA SER A 79 3.36 18.99 -4.61
C SER A 79 2.70 18.37 -5.83
N LEU A 80 3.05 18.83 -7.03
CA LEU A 80 2.59 18.22 -8.28
C LEU A 80 3.62 17.18 -8.74
N VAL A 81 3.20 15.93 -8.83
CA VAL A 81 4.02 14.84 -9.39
C VAL A 81 3.59 14.55 -10.81
N GLY A 82 4.54 14.52 -11.73
CA GLY A 82 4.33 14.10 -13.11
C GLY A 82 5.05 12.78 -13.41
N VAL A 83 4.36 11.83 -14.01
CA VAL A 83 4.91 10.55 -14.46
C VAL A 83 4.51 10.31 -15.91
N ASN A 84 5.47 9.95 -16.76
CA ASN A 84 5.18 9.56 -18.13
C ASN A 84 4.49 8.19 -18.14
N GLU A 85 3.38 8.06 -18.87
CA GLU A 85 2.60 6.84 -18.90
C GLU A 85 3.29 5.73 -19.71
N PHE A 86 3.36 4.54 -19.14
CA PHE A 86 3.81 3.31 -19.79
C PHE A 86 3.09 2.10 -19.17
N ASN A 87 3.09 0.99 -19.90
CA ASN A 87 2.53 -0.25 -19.39
C ASN A 87 3.44 -0.83 -18.30
N VAL A 88 2.87 -1.06 -17.12
CA VAL A 88 3.54 -1.66 -15.97
C VAL A 88 3.15 -3.13 -15.84
N SER A 89 4.11 -3.95 -15.51
CA SER A 89 3.95 -5.37 -15.21
C SER A 89 4.46 -5.71 -13.81
N ILE A 90 4.10 -6.89 -13.30
CA ILE A 90 4.66 -7.39 -12.04
C ILE A 90 6.19 -7.52 -12.13
N SER A 91 6.73 -7.82 -13.32
CA SER A 91 8.17 -7.92 -13.54
C SER A 91 8.90 -6.60 -13.28
N ASP A 92 8.26 -5.45 -13.49
CA ASP A 92 8.85 -4.14 -13.21
C ASP A 92 9.01 -3.92 -11.69
N ILE A 93 8.03 -4.37 -10.89
CA ILE A 93 8.11 -4.35 -9.42
C ILE A 93 9.22 -5.29 -8.94
N VAL A 94 9.28 -6.50 -9.49
CA VAL A 94 10.35 -7.47 -9.17
C VAL A 94 11.73 -6.88 -9.49
N LEU A 95 11.87 -6.25 -10.65
CA LEU A 95 13.12 -5.60 -11.07
C LEU A 95 13.52 -4.47 -10.10
N MET A 96 12.58 -3.65 -9.69
CA MET A 96 12.80 -2.59 -8.69
C MET A 96 13.26 -3.19 -7.36
N HIS A 97 12.61 -4.23 -6.86
CA HIS A 97 13.03 -4.92 -5.64
C HIS A 97 14.45 -5.46 -5.73
N GLN A 98 14.81 -6.11 -6.83
CA GLN A 98 16.15 -6.69 -7.01
C GLN A 98 17.26 -5.64 -7.11
N HIS A 99 16.98 -4.46 -7.69
CA HIS A 99 17.95 -3.38 -7.83
C HIS A 99 18.25 -2.65 -6.52
N PHE A 100 17.27 -2.55 -5.63
CA PHE A 100 17.38 -1.75 -4.40
C PHE A 100 17.49 -2.59 -3.12
N ILE A 101 17.95 -3.84 -3.23
CA ILE A 101 18.22 -4.68 -2.06
C ILE A 101 19.19 -3.97 -1.12
N SER A 102 18.80 -3.81 0.12
CA SER A 102 19.63 -3.21 1.17
C SER A 102 19.75 -4.16 2.36
N ASN A 103 20.98 -4.44 2.73
CA ASN A 103 21.32 -5.20 3.94
C ASN A 103 21.73 -4.30 5.11
N ARG A 104 21.50 -2.98 5.03
CA ARG A 104 21.89 -2.03 6.07
C ARG A 104 20.99 -2.19 7.30
N GLU A 105 21.49 -2.78 8.37
CA GLU A 105 20.76 -3.07 9.61
C GLU A 105 20.12 -1.84 10.27
N LYS A 106 20.75 -0.66 10.16
CA LYS A 106 20.29 0.58 10.83
C LYS A 106 18.97 1.18 10.29
N THR A 107 18.46 0.73 9.15
CA THR A 107 17.27 1.29 8.50
C THR A 107 16.15 0.27 8.31
N LYS A 108 16.32 -0.95 8.82
CA LYS A 108 15.31 -2.01 8.67
C LYS A 108 14.19 -1.81 9.67
N PRO A 109 12.92 -1.74 9.23
CA PRO A 109 11.81 -1.85 10.15
C PRO A 109 11.85 -3.21 10.85
N LEU A 110 11.36 -3.28 12.08
CA LEU A 110 11.24 -4.51 12.87
C LEU A 110 9.80 -5.05 12.75
N ILE A 111 9.62 -6.33 13.02
CA ILE A 111 8.28 -6.94 13.12
C ILE A 111 7.46 -6.24 14.20
N SER A 112 8.10 -5.90 15.34
CA SER A 112 7.47 -5.13 16.42
C SER A 112 6.94 -3.77 15.96
N ASN A 113 7.68 -3.04 15.13
CA ASN A 113 7.21 -1.77 14.58
C ASN A 113 5.96 -1.94 13.68
N ILE A 114 5.96 -2.97 12.83
CA ILE A 114 4.80 -3.28 11.99
C ILE A 114 3.60 -3.61 12.88
N LYS A 115 3.81 -4.44 13.90
CA LYS A 115 2.78 -4.84 14.86
C LYS A 115 2.20 -3.64 15.61
N GLU A 116 3.01 -2.74 16.11
CA GLU A 116 2.57 -1.53 16.80
C GLU A 116 1.68 -0.66 15.90
N ILE A 117 2.10 -0.40 14.66
CA ILE A 117 1.30 0.35 13.68
C ILE A 117 -0.05 -0.35 13.42
N TRP A 118 -0.05 -1.68 13.30
CA TRP A 118 -1.27 -2.43 13.08
C TRP A 118 -2.21 -2.42 14.28
N ILE A 119 -1.68 -2.48 15.51
CA ILE A 119 -2.45 -2.32 16.73
C ILE A 119 -3.13 -0.95 16.77
N GLU A 120 -2.36 0.14 16.57
CA GLU A 120 -2.91 1.51 16.56
C GLU A 120 -4.05 1.68 15.55
N LYS A 121 -3.86 1.18 14.32
CA LYS A 121 -4.90 1.21 13.29
C LYS A 121 -6.13 0.40 13.66
N THR A 122 -5.94 -0.79 14.22
CA THR A 122 -7.03 -1.66 14.66
C THR A 122 -7.82 -1.00 15.78
N ASP A 123 -7.15 -0.42 16.77
CA ASP A 123 -7.77 0.33 17.87
C ASP A 123 -8.57 1.54 17.38
N ILE A 124 -8.08 2.27 16.38
CA ILE A 124 -8.81 3.39 15.77
C ILE A 124 -10.10 2.88 15.10
N VAL A 125 -10.02 1.81 14.34
CA VAL A 125 -11.20 1.24 13.67
C VAL A 125 -12.22 0.75 14.68
N GLU A 126 -11.79 0.01 15.72
CA GLU A 126 -12.67 -0.56 16.72
C GLU A 126 -13.29 0.51 17.62
N ASN A 127 -12.48 1.42 18.16
CA ASN A 127 -12.90 2.32 19.23
C ASN A 127 -13.43 3.68 18.74
N LYS A 128 -13.12 4.08 17.50
CA LYS A 128 -13.54 5.39 16.96
C LYS A 128 -14.42 5.27 15.73
N ILE A 129 -14.04 4.43 14.77
CA ILE A 129 -14.74 4.37 13.49
C ILE A 129 -16.02 3.55 13.59
N LEU A 130 -15.95 2.32 14.06
CA LEU A 130 -17.10 1.43 14.18
C LEU A 130 -18.25 2.06 15.00
N PRO A 131 -18.02 2.68 16.17
CA PRO A 131 -19.10 3.34 16.91
C PRO A 131 -19.66 4.60 16.25
N SER A 132 -18.90 5.26 15.36
CA SER A 132 -19.32 6.49 14.67
C SER A 132 -20.21 6.25 13.46
N LEU A 133 -20.29 5.02 12.97
CA LEU A 133 -21.08 4.67 11.78
C LEU A 133 -22.58 4.74 12.09
N LYS A 134 -23.22 5.80 11.59
CA LYS A 134 -24.68 5.98 11.60
C LYS A 134 -25.23 5.52 10.27
N ILE A 135 -25.74 4.28 10.20
CA ILE A 135 -26.22 3.69 8.94
C ILE A 135 -27.63 3.15 9.12
N ASP A 136 -28.43 3.30 8.09
CA ASP A 136 -29.81 2.86 8.06
C ASP A 136 -29.95 1.32 8.17
N ASN A 137 -30.99 0.85 8.84
CA ASN A 137 -31.10 -0.51 9.43
C ASN A 137 -30.75 -1.71 8.53
N TYR A 138 -31.05 -1.69 7.24
CA TYR A 138 -30.80 -2.84 6.36
C TYR A 138 -29.34 -2.92 5.84
N VAL A 139 -28.72 -1.78 5.66
CA VAL A 139 -27.31 -1.70 5.18
C VAL A 139 -26.35 -1.86 6.35
N TYR A 140 -26.77 -1.46 7.55
CA TYR A 140 -25.98 -1.49 8.78
C TYR A 140 -25.42 -2.88 9.11
N GLU A 141 -26.25 -3.94 9.00
CA GLU A 141 -25.81 -5.30 9.32
C GLU A 141 -24.64 -5.74 8.44
N LYS A 142 -24.73 -5.55 7.12
CA LYS A 142 -23.67 -5.96 6.18
C LYS A 142 -22.38 -5.16 6.38
N ILE A 143 -22.51 -3.88 6.65
CA ILE A 143 -21.37 -3.00 6.92
C ILE A 143 -20.70 -3.39 8.24
N SER A 144 -21.48 -3.63 9.29
CA SER A 144 -20.98 -4.09 10.59
C SER A 144 -20.25 -5.42 10.46
N ILE A 145 -20.83 -6.39 9.73
CA ILE A 145 -20.18 -7.69 9.46
C ILE A 145 -18.85 -7.47 8.72
N SER A 146 -18.81 -6.57 7.73
CA SER A 146 -17.57 -6.28 6.99
C SER A 146 -16.46 -5.78 7.90
N ILE A 147 -16.78 -4.86 8.81
CA ILE A 147 -15.80 -4.27 9.72
C ILE A 147 -15.41 -5.27 10.81
N ILE A 148 -16.36 -5.97 11.42
CA ILE A 148 -16.06 -7.00 12.42
C ILE A 148 -15.22 -8.12 11.84
N HIS A 149 -15.52 -8.58 10.63
CA HIS A 149 -14.69 -9.56 9.93
C HIS A 149 -13.26 -9.04 9.69
N ALA A 150 -13.13 -7.79 9.27
CA ALA A 150 -11.82 -7.17 9.05
C ALA A 150 -11.04 -7.01 10.38
N LEU A 151 -11.69 -6.62 11.47
CA LEU A 151 -11.09 -6.56 12.80
C LEU A 151 -10.58 -7.94 13.24
N GLY A 152 -11.39 -8.99 13.09
CA GLY A 152 -10.96 -10.35 13.40
C GLY A 152 -9.74 -10.82 12.57
N LEU A 153 -9.67 -10.45 11.28
CA LEU A 153 -8.47 -10.72 10.47
C LEU A 153 -7.25 -9.92 10.95
N ALA A 154 -7.44 -8.64 11.32
CA ALA A 154 -6.36 -7.79 11.81
C ALA A 154 -5.78 -8.32 13.12
N GLU A 155 -6.61 -8.69 14.08
CA GLU A 155 -6.17 -9.30 15.35
C GLU A 155 -5.40 -10.61 15.13
N ASN A 156 -5.90 -11.46 14.24
CA ASN A 156 -5.18 -12.69 13.87
C ASN A 156 -3.81 -12.40 13.23
N ALA A 157 -3.72 -11.41 12.37
CA ALA A 157 -2.45 -11.02 11.75
C ALA A 157 -1.47 -10.43 12.78
N ILE A 158 -1.95 -9.60 13.71
CA ILE A 158 -1.16 -9.03 14.81
C ILE A 158 -0.63 -10.15 15.73
N GLN A 159 -1.51 -11.09 16.13
CA GLN A 159 -1.09 -12.23 16.93
C GLN A 159 -0.07 -13.11 16.21
N TYR A 160 -0.28 -13.33 14.90
CA TYR A 160 0.67 -14.08 14.08
C TYR A 160 2.04 -13.41 13.98
N LEU A 161 2.10 -12.07 13.83
CA LEU A 161 3.38 -11.33 13.90
C LEU A 161 4.06 -11.47 15.26
N GLN A 162 3.30 -11.46 16.37
CA GLN A 162 3.85 -11.71 17.69
C GLN A 162 4.48 -13.10 17.78
N ASP A 163 3.79 -14.11 17.30
CA ASP A 163 4.28 -15.49 17.31
C ASP A 163 5.55 -15.65 16.45
N ILE A 164 5.57 -15.04 15.26
CA ILE A 164 6.76 -15.03 14.39
C ILE A 164 7.95 -14.37 15.09
N SER A 165 7.73 -13.21 15.72
CA SER A 165 8.79 -12.49 16.43
C SER A 165 9.40 -13.32 17.55
N LEU A 166 8.59 -14.11 18.24
CA LEU A 166 9.05 -15.04 19.30
C LEU A 166 9.79 -16.25 18.73
N ASP A 167 9.34 -16.80 17.59
CA ASP A 167 9.90 -18.02 17.02
C ASP A 167 11.22 -17.79 16.28
N ILE A 168 11.32 -16.69 15.50
CA ILE A 168 12.44 -16.44 14.59
C ILE A 168 13.12 -15.09 14.76
N GLY A 169 12.70 -14.29 15.76
CA GLY A 169 13.26 -12.97 16.04
C GLY A 169 12.56 -11.83 15.36
N ASP A 170 12.89 -10.61 15.75
CA ASP A 170 12.18 -9.36 15.40
C ASP A 170 12.60 -8.72 14.06
N SER A 171 13.59 -9.27 13.37
CA SER A 171 14.03 -8.76 12.08
C SER A 171 13.06 -9.09 10.96
N ILE A 172 12.85 -8.19 10.01
CA ILE A 172 12.09 -8.50 8.77
C ILE A 172 12.97 -9.06 7.64
N GLY A 173 14.25 -9.28 7.92
CA GLY A 173 15.21 -9.80 6.95
C GLY A 173 15.67 -8.76 5.92
N GLU A 174 15.68 -9.15 4.65
CA GLU A 174 16.05 -8.30 3.52
C GLU A 174 15.01 -7.21 3.28
N VAL A 175 15.47 -5.99 3.03
CA VAL A 175 14.62 -4.84 2.67
C VAL A 175 14.99 -4.29 1.30
N THR A 176 14.02 -3.69 0.65
CA THR A 176 14.18 -3.07 -0.65
C THR A 176 13.31 -1.82 -0.77
N LEU A 177 13.36 -1.17 -1.93
CA LEU A 177 12.42 -0.11 -2.26
C LEU A 177 11.07 -0.74 -2.60
N THR A 178 10.05 -0.39 -1.84
CA THR A 178 8.67 -0.89 -1.96
C THR A 178 7.68 0.26 -1.97
N HIS A 179 6.40 -0.05 -2.08
CA HIS A 179 5.32 0.94 -2.03
C HIS A 179 4.64 0.94 -0.66
N LYS A 180 4.17 2.11 -0.22
CA LYS A 180 3.27 2.19 0.95
C LYS A 180 2.01 1.39 0.71
N ARG A 181 1.47 1.49 -0.52
CA ARG A 181 0.31 0.75 -1.00
C ARG A 181 0.33 0.66 -2.52
N ILE A 182 -0.02 -0.51 -3.05
CA ILE A 182 -0.35 -0.69 -4.46
C ILE A 182 -1.87 -0.86 -4.53
N ASN A 183 -2.56 0.08 -5.19
CA ASN A 183 -4.02 0.00 -5.44
C ASN A 183 -4.32 -0.43 -6.87
N GLU A 184 -3.43 -0.12 -7.79
CA GLU A 184 -3.51 -0.47 -9.21
C GLU A 184 -2.11 -0.60 -9.81
N LEU A 185 -2.00 -1.29 -10.93
CA LEU A 185 -0.72 -1.48 -11.60
C LEU A 185 -0.53 -0.44 -12.71
N THR A 186 -0.15 0.77 -12.33
CA THR A 186 0.09 1.89 -13.23
C THR A 186 1.50 2.47 -13.09
N SER A 187 1.96 3.18 -14.11
CA SER A 187 3.25 3.88 -14.06
C SER A 187 3.28 4.93 -12.94
N TYR A 188 2.14 5.56 -12.67
CA TYR A 188 2.03 6.54 -11.60
C TYR A 188 2.21 5.88 -10.22
N GLU A 189 1.51 4.78 -9.94
CA GLU A 189 1.66 4.06 -8.67
C GLU A 189 3.08 3.53 -8.47
N LEU A 190 3.70 3.03 -9.54
CA LEU A 190 5.07 2.50 -9.51
C LEU A 190 6.13 3.56 -9.20
N LEU A 191 5.98 4.77 -9.74
CA LEU A 191 7.00 5.81 -9.66
C LEU A 191 6.64 6.99 -8.77
N ASN A 192 5.48 7.03 -8.14
CA ASN A 192 5.10 8.12 -7.23
C ASN A 192 6.06 8.18 -6.03
N PRO A 193 6.92 9.23 -5.92
CA PRO A 193 7.92 9.31 -4.87
C PRO A 193 7.33 9.35 -3.46
N PHE A 194 6.09 9.85 -3.32
CA PHE A 194 5.40 9.90 -2.02
C PHE A 194 4.81 8.56 -1.60
N ASN A 195 4.72 7.59 -2.53
CA ASN A 195 4.27 6.23 -2.26
C ASN A 195 5.42 5.25 -1.96
N LEU A 196 6.68 5.66 -2.16
CA LEU A 196 7.84 4.79 -1.96
C LEU A 196 8.32 4.77 -0.51
N ILE A 197 8.73 3.59 -0.04
CA ILE A 197 9.35 3.34 1.29
C ILE A 197 10.37 2.22 1.21
N ILE A 198 11.18 2.09 2.25
CA ILE A 198 12.07 0.94 2.45
C ILE A 198 11.38 -0.06 3.38
N ASP A 199 11.06 -1.24 2.87
CA ASP A 199 10.39 -2.33 3.61
C ASP A 199 10.74 -3.69 2.98
N SER A 200 10.21 -4.78 3.53
CA SER A 200 10.29 -6.11 2.93
C SER A 200 9.56 -6.14 1.58
N PRO A 201 10.11 -6.78 0.54
CA PRO A 201 9.42 -6.96 -0.74
C PRO A 201 8.08 -7.69 -0.60
N MET A 202 7.88 -8.42 0.49
CA MET A 202 6.62 -9.12 0.79
C MET A 202 5.44 -8.16 0.99
N ARG A 203 5.70 -6.86 1.19
CA ARG A 203 4.66 -5.82 1.24
C ARG A 203 3.94 -5.69 -0.09
N ASP A 204 4.69 -5.45 -1.16
CA ASP A 204 4.14 -5.29 -2.50
C ASP A 204 3.54 -6.59 -3.02
N ILE A 205 4.18 -7.73 -2.74
CA ILE A 205 3.66 -9.05 -3.12
C ILE A 205 2.31 -9.33 -2.45
N ALA A 206 2.13 -8.93 -1.19
CA ALA A 206 0.85 -9.08 -0.51
C ALA A 206 -0.24 -8.19 -1.12
N ASP A 207 0.08 -6.92 -1.46
CA ASP A 207 -0.87 -6.03 -2.13
C ASP A 207 -1.26 -6.58 -3.52
N LEU A 208 -0.29 -7.02 -4.33
CA LEU A 208 -0.54 -7.62 -5.64
C LEU A 208 -1.38 -8.92 -5.56
N TYR A 209 -1.15 -9.74 -4.53
CA TYR A 209 -1.96 -10.93 -4.26
C TYR A 209 -3.39 -10.54 -3.87
N ASN A 210 -3.57 -9.58 -2.99
CA ASN A 210 -4.89 -9.09 -2.58
C ASN A 210 -5.69 -8.47 -3.73
N LEU A 211 -5.00 -7.88 -4.72
CA LEU A 211 -5.59 -7.33 -5.95
C LEU A 211 -5.90 -8.38 -7.05
N ASP A 212 -5.69 -9.67 -6.81
CA ASP A 212 -5.83 -10.74 -7.80
C ASP A 212 -4.83 -10.65 -9.00
N LEU A 213 -3.81 -9.81 -8.91
CA LEU A 213 -2.74 -9.71 -9.92
C LEU A 213 -1.74 -10.88 -9.78
N ILE A 214 -1.52 -11.32 -8.54
CA ILE A 214 -0.85 -12.58 -8.22
C ILE A 214 -1.94 -13.57 -7.79
N ASN A 215 -1.92 -14.77 -8.39
CA ASN A 215 -2.88 -15.83 -8.14
C ASN A 215 -2.17 -17.21 -8.13
N GLU A 216 -2.93 -18.27 -7.95
CA GLU A 216 -2.42 -19.65 -7.86
C GLU A 216 -1.53 -20.04 -9.04
N SER A 217 -1.83 -19.56 -10.25
CA SER A 217 -1.10 -19.96 -11.47
C SER A 217 0.27 -19.31 -11.62
N ASN A 218 0.49 -18.12 -11.07
CA ASN A 218 1.73 -17.35 -11.22
C ASN A 218 2.53 -17.15 -9.92
N LEU A 219 1.94 -17.45 -8.75
CA LEU A 219 2.53 -17.27 -7.43
C LEU A 219 3.93 -17.89 -7.32
N ASP A 220 4.07 -19.18 -7.67
CA ASP A 220 5.34 -19.90 -7.55
C ASP A 220 6.45 -19.25 -8.38
N ASN A 221 6.12 -18.81 -9.59
CA ASN A 221 7.09 -18.16 -10.49
C ASN A 221 7.54 -16.79 -9.96
N ILE A 222 6.64 -16.05 -9.31
CA ILE A 222 6.97 -14.76 -8.73
C ILE A 222 7.82 -14.95 -7.48
N LEU A 223 7.44 -15.84 -6.57
CA LEU A 223 8.18 -16.08 -5.33
C LEU A 223 9.59 -16.63 -5.54
N LYS A 224 9.87 -17.34 -6.63
CA LYS A 224 11.23 -17.77 -7.01
C LYS A 224 12.23 -16.63 -7.15
N ASN A 225 11.78 -15.41 -7.41
CA ASN A 225 12.67 -14.24 -7.54
C ASN A 225 13.21 -13.74 -6.20
N TYR A 226 12.70 -14.22 -5.06
CA TYR A 226 12.94 -13.62 -3.74
C TYR A 226 13.76 -14.47 -2.76
N GLN A 227 14.31 -15.60 -3.16
CA GLN A 227 15.01 -16.52 -2.25
C GLN A 227 14.20 -16.70 -0.94
N MET A 228 12.96 -17.17 -1.09
CA MET A 228 12.00 -17.31 0.01
C MET A 228 12.54 -18.19 1.13
N ASP A 229 12.47 -17.70 2.35
CA ASP A 229 12.77 -18.40 3.60
C ASP A 229 11.53 -18.38 4.52
N LEU A 230 11.67 -18.98 5.69
CA LEU A 230 10.61 -19.02 6.73
C LEU A 230 10.14 -17.61 7.11
N GLN A 231 11.06 -16.65 7.23
CA GLN A 231 10.75 -15.28 7.67
C GLN A 231 9.96 -14.51 6.60
N LYS A 232 10.42 -14.52 5.34
CA LYS A 232 9.71 -13.87 4.23
C LYS A 232 8.33 -14.49 4.00
N ALA A 233 8.24 -15.83 4.08
CA ALA A 233 6.97 -16.55 3.91
C ALA A 233 5.97 -16.23 5.03
N SER A 234 6.42 -16.19 6.28
CA SER A 234 5.58 -15.81 7.41
C SER A 234 5.12 -14.36 7.32
N LEU A 235 6.00 -13.44 6.98
CA LEU A 235 5.66 -12.03 6.82
C LEU A 235 4.68 -11.81 5.66
N LEU A 236 4.83 -12.55 4.56
CA LEU A 236 3.88 -12.52 3.44
C LEU A 236 2.48 -12.92 3.90
N LEU A 237 2.36 -14.03 4.64
CA LEU A 237 1.07 -14.48 5.17
C LEU A 237 0.43 -13.42 6.07
N ALA A 238 1.18 -12.88 7.03
CA ALA A 238 0.68 -11.84 7.94
C ALA A 238 0.14 -10.63 7.18
N ARG A 239 0.86 -10.15 6.16
CA ARG A 239 0.47 -9.00 5.33
C ARG A 239 -0.76 -9.28 4.45
N ILE A 240 -0.94 -10.51 3.99
CA ILE A 240 -2.13 -10.91 3.20
C ILE A 240 -3.37 -10.97 4.11
N ILE A 241 -3.22 -11.45 5.35
CA ILE A 241 -4.33 -11.53 6.31
C ILE A 241 -4.74 -10.14 6.79
N TYR A 242 -3.79 -9.24 7.07
CA TYR A 242 -4.08 -7.92 7.58
C TYR A 242 -4.81 -7.06 6.53
N PRO A 243 -6.02 -6.55 6.80
CA PRO A 243 -6.87 -5.88 5.81
C PRO A 243 -6.49 -4.41 5.58
N SER A 244 -5.23 -4.16 5.25
CA SER A 244 -4.63 -2.82 5.18
C SER A 244 -5.43 -1.84 4.32
N SER A 245 -5.82 -2.23 3.10
CA SER A 245 -6.54 -1.34 2.17
C SER A 245 -7.92 -0.93 2.69
N LEU A 246 -8.61 -1.84 3.40
CA LEU A 246 -9.89 -1.52 4.03
C LEU A 246 -9.70 -0.55 5.20
N PHE A 247 -8.66 -0.74 6.00
CA PHE A 247 -8.37 0.14 7.14
C PHE A 247 -7.94 1.53 6.68
N ASP A 248 -7.12 1.65 5.65
CA ASP A 248 -6.75 2.93 5.04
C ASP A 248 -8.00 3.68 4.53
N MET A 249 -8.95 2.97 3.91
CA MET A 249 -10.23 3.52 3.46
C MET A 249 -11.11 3.97 4.62
N LEU A 250 -11.17 3.20 5.70
CA LEU A 250 -11.92 3.55 6.92
C LEU A 250 -11.33 4.79 7.62
N GLU A 251 -10.01 4.91 7.70
CA GLU A 251 -9.31 6.08 8.23
C GLU A 251 -9.59 7.32 7.35
N GLU A 252 -9.56 7.18 6.01
CA GLU A 252 -9.90 8.27 5.10
C GLU A 252 -11.35 8.72 5.31
N HIS A 253 -12.31 7.78 5.38
CA HIS A 253 -13.71 8.09 5.70
C HIS A 253 -13.86 8.89 6.99
N TYR A 254 -13.20 8.43 8.05
CA TYR A 254 -13.27 9.10 9.36
C TYR A 254 -12.71 10.51 9.31
N SER A 255 -11.61 10.72 8.58
CA SER A 255 -10.90 12.00 8.50
C SER A 255 -11.62 13.04 7.65
N ILE A 256 -12.14 12.66 6.49
CA ILE A 256 -12.75 13.58 5.51
C ILE A 256 -14.25 13.31 5.25
N LYS A 257 -14.85 12.39 6.01
CA LYS A 257 -16.26 11.98 5.89
C LYS A 257 -16.69 11.54 4.48
N LYS A 258 -15.78 10.87 3.78
CA LYS A 258 -16.08 10.27 2.48
C LYS A 258 -17.09 9.14 2.65
N ASP A 259 -18.12 9.08 1.82
CA ASP A 259 -19.03 7.92 1.80
C ASP A 259 -18.32 6.68 1.25
N ILE A 260 -18.27 5.61 2.04
CA ILE A 260 -17.63 4.32 1.72
C ILE A 260 -18.62 3.15 1.79
N THR A 261 -19.90 3.46 1.81
CA THR A 261 -20.98 2.46 1.91
C THR A 261 -20.87 1.42 0.79
N LYS A 262 -20.63 1.87 -0.43
CA LYS A 262 -20.51 0.99 -1.61
C LYS A 262 -19.31 0.05 -1.49
N GLU A 263 -18.18 0.55 -1.04
CA GLU A 263 -16.94 -0.21 -0.85
C GLU A 263 -17.10 -1.26 0.24
N LEU A 264 -17.75 -0.92 1.35
CA LEU A 264 -18.02 -1.87 2.44
C LEU A 264 -19.01 -2.97 2.03
N LEU A 265 -20.04 -2.64 1.24
CA LEU A 265 -20.95 -3.64 0.66
C LEU A 265 -20.24 -4.54 -0.34
N SER A 266 -19.33 -3.98 -1.14
CA SER A 266 -18.46 -4.76 -2.04
C SER A 266 -17.56 -5.70 -1.25
N TYR A 267 -16.94 -5.22 -0.18
CA TYR A 267 -16.14 -6.07 0.71
C TYR A 267 -16.97 -7.21 1.30
N TYR A 268 -18.18 -6.93 1.81
CA TYR A 268 -19.11 -7.96 2.31
C TYR A 268 -19.34 -9.07 1.28
N SER A 269 -19.62 -8.69 0.04
CA SER A 269 -19.88 -9.65 -1.04
C SER A 269 -18.68 -10.53 -1.39
N THR A 270 -17.46 -10.09 -1.06
CA THR A 270 -16.21 -10.78 -1.39
C THR A 270 -15.59 -11.55 -0.23
N ILE A 271 -16.16 -11.51 0.98
CA ILE A 271 -15.62 -12.18 2.18
C ILE A 271 -15.28 -13.64 1.92
N ASN A 272 -16.23 -14.43 1.39
CA ASN A 272 -16.00 -15.85 1.12
C ASN A 272 -14.88 -16.10 0.09
N LYS A 273 -14.79 -15.27 -0.95
CA LYS A 273 -13.69 -15.35 -1.93
C LYS A 273 -12.35 -15.06 -1.27
N LYS A 274 -12.32 -14.03 -0.42
CA LYS A 274 -11.13 -13.61 0.32
C LYS A 274 -10.65 -14.70 1.28
N MET A 275 -11.57 -15.34 2.00
CA MET A 275 -11.25 -16.44 2.90
C MET A 275 -10.67 -17.65 2.18
N LYS A 276 -11.21 -18.01 1.01
CA LYS A 276 -10.64 -19.07 0.16
C LYS A 276 -9.21 -18.74 -0.28
N LYS A 277 -8.94 -17.50 -0.68
CA LYS A 277 -7.60 -17.05 -1.05
C LYS A 277 -6.62 -17.12 0.12
N ILE A 278 -7.02 -16.65 1.31
CA ILE A 278 -6.20 -16.71 2.52
C ILE A 278 -5.91 -18.18 2.88
N ASN A 279 -6.90 -19.05 2.82
CA ASN A 279 -6.72 -20.47 3.08
C ASN A 279 -5.75 -21.12 2.08
N TYR A 280 -5.90 -20.84 0.79
CA TYR A 280 -5.00 -21.35 -0.24
C TYR A 280 -3.55 -20.93 0.02
N ILE A 281 -3.29 -19.62 0.18
CA ILE A 281 -1.93 -19.13 0.41
C ILE A 281 -1.32 -19.64 1.72
N HIS A 282 -2.12 -19.72 2.79
CA HIS A 282 -1.71 -20.31 4.05
C HIS A 282 -1.20 -21.75 3.85
N ASN A 283 -2.02 -22.62 3.23
CA ASN A 283 -1.66 -24.02 3.00
C ASN A 283 -0.45 -24.15 2.07
N TYR A 284 -0.36 -23.31 1.03
CA TYR A 284 0.79 -23.26 0.14
C TYR A 284 2.08 -22.92 0.90
N LEU A 285 2.07 -21.88 1.74
CA LEU A 285 3.24 -21.43 2.48
C LEU A 285 3.63 -22.41 3.60
N VAL A 286 2.66 -22.99 4.30
CA VAL A 286 2.91 -24.07 5.31
C VAL A 286 3.61 -25.25 4.66
N ASN A 287 3.05 -25.77 3.57
CA ASN A 287 3.59 -26.97 2.91
C ASN A 287 4.96 -26.74 2.25
N ARG A 288 5.21 -25.55 1.73
CA ARG A 288 6.41 -25.29 0.96
C ARG A 288 7.57 -24.71 1.78
N TYR A 289 7.28 -23.88 2.76
CA TYR A 289 8.29 -23.15 3.53
C TYR A 289 8.25 -23.47 5.03
N GLY A 290 7.32 -24.32 5.49
CA GLY A 290 7.26 -24.77 6.87
C GLY A 290 6.89 -23.66 7.87
N ILE A 291 6.13 -22.65 7.43
CA ILE A 291 5.70 -21.57 8.33
C ILE A 291 4.76 -22.12 9.41
N ARG A 292 4.66 -21.41 10.53
CA ARG A 292 3.74 -21.74 11.60
C ARG A 292 2.30 -21.77 11.08
N PRO A 293 1.56 -22.89 11.24
CA PRO A 293 0.18 -22.97 10.77
C PRO A 293 -0.75 -22.16 11.68
N ILE A 294 -1.78 -21.59 11.08
CA ILE A 294 -2.89 -20.95 11.77
C ILE A 294 -4.04 -21.98 11.85
N ASN A 295 -4.35 -22.46 13.04
CA ASN A 295 -5.23 -23.62 13.25
C ASN A 295 -6.59 -23.51 12.56
N TRP A 296 -7.27 -22.37 12.65
CA TRP A 296 -8.58 -22.20 12.04
C TRP A 296 -8.56 -22.14 10.49
N LEU A 297 -7.39 -21.86 9.88
CA LEU A 297 -7.18 -21.96 8.42
C LEU A 297 -6.87 -23.39 7.97
N SER A 298 -6.45 -24.25 8.89
CA SER A 298 -6.09 -25.65 8.59
C SER A 298 -7.28 -26.60 8.66
N LEU A 299 -8.44 -26.15 9.14
CA LEU A 299 -9.62 -26.98 9.39
C LEU A 299 -10.57 -27.16 8.20
N ASN A 300 -10.18 -26.69 6.99
CA ASN A 300 -11.02 -26.77 5.79
C ASN A 300 -10.38 -27.59 4.68
#